data_bca5d860fd94669ba8e630a73a790b85
#
_entry.id   bca5d860fd94669ba8e630a73a790b85
#
_cell.length_a   1.000
_cell.length_b   1.000
_cell.length_c   1.000
_cell.angle_alpha   90.00
_cell.angle_beta   90.00
_cell.angle_gamma   90.00
#
_symmetry.space_group_name_H-M   'P 1'
#
loop_
_entity.id
_entity.type
_entity.pdbx_description
1 polymer ?
#
loop_
_entity_poly.entity_id
_entity_poly.type
_entity_poly.pdbx_seq_one_letter_code
_entity_poly.pdbx_strand_id
1 'polypeptide(L)'
;MASVAFFVTAHGFGHASRACAVAQALAQIAPDTRVELFTGIPQWYFSQSLKEFGHHRMDCDTGLIQKDALTTDLAATLKKLNEDIPFARKRLDSLVSKLQSLHCALVVCDIAPLGIAAARNAGLPCVLIENFTWDWIYAELAARDPNFERFSSFLIY
;
A
#
# COMPACT_ATOMS: atom_id res chain seq x y z
N MET A 1 6.16 10.88 -20.57
CA MET A 1 7.08 10.24 -19.63
C MET A 1 6.25 9.26 -18.83
N ALA A 2 6.65 8.00 -18.74
CA ALA A 2 5.92 7.01 -17.96
C ALA A 2 6.23 7.15 -16.47
N SER A 3 5.26 6.81 -15.62
CA SER A 3 5.43 6.82 -14.17
C SER A 3 5.24 5.42 -13.59
N VAL A 4 5.86 5.17 -12.43
CA VAL A 4 5.62 4.00 -11.60
C VAL A 4 5.02 4.45 -10.28
N ALA A 5 3.85 3.91 -9.95
CA ALA A 5 3.16 4.21 -8.71
C ALA A 5 3.63 3.23 -7.62
N PHE A 6 4.11 3.75 -6.49
CA PHE A 6 4.46 2.97 -5.31
C PHE A 6 3.39 3.17 -4.24
N PHE A 7 2.66 2.14 -3.90
CA PHE A 7 1.76 2.14 -2.75
C PHE A 7 2.50 1.51 -1.57
N VAL A 8 2.71 2.30 -0.51
CA VAL A 8 3.56 1.90 0.61
C VAL A 8 2.78 2.02 1.92
N THR A 9 2.71 0.92 2.67
CA THR A 9 2.10 0.92 4.00
C THR A 9 2.77 1.92 4.94
N ALA A 10 1.99 2.51 5.85
CA ALA A 10 2.48 3.46 6.83
C ALA A 10 2.81 2.83 8.20
N HIS A 11 2.78 1.50 8.31
CA HIS A 11 3.00 0.77 9.56
C HIS A 11 4.47 0.67 10.01
N GLY A 12 5.37 1.40 9.37
CA GLY A 12 6.78 1.51 9.79
C GLY A 12 7.68 2.05 8.69
N PHE A 13 8.75 2.73 9.10
CA PHE A 13 9.71 3.33 8.16
C PHE A 13 10.52 2.30 7.38
N GLY A 14 10.58 1.03 7.82
CA GLY A 14 11.22 -0.06 7.08
C GLY A 14 10.63 -0.27 5.69
N HIS A 15 9.30 -0.12 5.55
CA HIS A 15 8.59 -0.18 4.28
C HIS A 15 9.02 0.96 3.34
N ALA A 16 9.10 2.18 3.86
CA ALA A 16 9.58 3.33 3.09
C ALA A 16 11.04 3.17 2.67
N SER A 17 11.91 2.62 3.55
CA SER A 17 13.31 2.34 3.21
C SER A 17 13.41 1.35 2.05
N ARG A 18 12.63 0.28 2.07
CA ARG A 18 12.58 -0.71 0.99
C ARG A 18 12.07 -0.09 -0.31
N ALA A 19 10.99 0.66 -0.25
CA ALA A 19 10.46 1.37 -1.41
C ALA A 19 11.46 2.37 -2.00
N CYS A 20 12.19 3.11 -1.15
CA CYS A 20 13.28 4.00 -1.59
C CYS A 20 14.39 3.23 -2.31
N ALA A 21 14.82 2.08 -1.77
CA ALA A 21 15.87 1.27 -2.40
C ALA A 21 15.45 0.77 -3.79
N VAL A 22 14.20 0.31 -3.93
CA VAL A 22 13.66 -0.12 -5.23
C VAL A 22 13.54 1.06 -6.19
N ALA A 23 13.05 2.22 -5.73
CA ALA A 23 12.93 3.43 -6.55
C ALA A 23 14.30 3.95 -7.01
N GLN A 24 15.33 3.89 -6.16
CA GLN A 24 16.71 4.23 -6.52
C GLN A 24 17.29 3.28 -7.58
N ALA A 25 17.04 1.97 -7.44
CA ALA A 25 17.46 0.99 -8.45
C ALA A 25 16.73 1.22 -9.78
N LEU A 26 15.42 1.52 -9.73
CA LEU A 26 14.64 1.88 -10.92
C LEU A 26 15.23 3.10 -11.64
N ALA A 27 15.60 4.15 -10.89
CA ALA A 27 16.19 5.35 -11.47
C ALA A 27 17.55 5.08 -12.18
N GLN A 28 18.29 4.03 -11.81
CA GLN A 28 19.51 3.63 -12.48
C GLN A 28 19.27 2.93 -13.81
N ILE A 29 18.24 2.10 -13.90
CA ILE A 29 17.93 1.28 -15.09
C ILE A 29 16.95 1.96 -16.04
N ALA A 30 16.14 2.90 -15.54
CA ALA A 30 15.13 3.63 -16.29
C ALA A 30 15.05 5.10 -15.81
N PRO A 31 16.08 5.93 -16.10
CA PRO A 31 16.23 7.29 -15.55
C PRO A 31 15.11 8.25 -15.95
N ASP A 32 14.41 7.99 -17.06
CA ASP A 32 13.28 8.80 -17.51
C ASP A 32 11.95 8.41 -16.87
N THR A 33 11.96 7.47 -15.94
CA THR A 33 10.75 7.02 -15.23
C THR A 33 10.50 7.87 -13.98
N ARG A 34 9.31 8.43 -13.86
CA ARG A 34 8.91 9.18 -12.68
C ARG A 34 8.37 8.26 -11.60
N VAL A 35 8.74 8.52 -10.35
CA VAL A 35 8.23 7.82 -9.16
C VAL A 35 7.08 8.60 -8.55
N GLU A 36 5.94 7.94 -8.30
CA GLU A 36 4.77 8.51 -7.66
C GLU A 36 4.44 7.69 -6.40
N LEU A 37 4.64 8.29 -5.22
CA LEU A 37 4.47 7.62 -3.92
C LEU A 37 3.06 7.87 -3.36
N PHE A 38 2.33 6.80 -3.08
CA PHE A 38 1.03 6.79 -2.42
C PHE A 38 1.19 6.18 -1.02
N THR A 39 1.15 7.00 0.03
CA THR A 39 1.47 6.54 1.39
C THR A 39 1.05 7.54 2.46
N GLY A 40 0.82 7.06 3.68
CA GLY A 40 0.67 7.90 4.86
C GLY A 40 2.00 8.40 5.45
N ILE A 41 3.14 7.81 5.04
CA ILE A 41 4.47 8.20 5.54
C ILE A 41 4.80 9.62 5.05
N PRO A 42 5.33 10.50 5.94
CA PRO A 42 5.63 11.88 5.58
C PRO A 42 6.66 12.01 4.45
N GLN A 43 6.46 12.98 3.57
CA GLN A 43 7.32 13.27 2.41
C GLN A 43 8.79 13.46 2.78
N TRP A 44 9.08 14.09 3.93
CA TRP A 44 10.46 14.36 4.37
C TRP A 44 11.31 13.10 4.47
N TYR A 45 10.69 11.94 4.79
CA TYR A 45 11.41 10.68 4.90
C TYR A 45 11.97 10.25 3.54
N PHE A 46 11.14 10.31 2.51
CA PHE A 46 11.54 9.95 1.14
C PHE A 46 12.55 10.93 0.56
N SER A 47 12.43 12.23 0.90
CA SER A 47 13.35 13.27 0.45
C SER A 47 14.80 13.08 0.89
N GLN A 48 15.06 12.23 1.89
CA GLN A 48 16.42 11.86 2.29
C GLN A 48 17.10 10.91 1.27
N SER A 49 16.31 10.18 0.49
CA SER A 49 16.82 9.14 -0.41
C SER A 49 16.49 9.40 -1.89
N LEU A 50 15.39 10.08 -2.17
CA LEU A 50 14.90 10.35 -3.51
C LEU A 50 14.96 11.85 -3.80
N LYS A 51 15.44 12.23 -5.02
CA LYS A 51 15.56 13.63 -5.43
C LYS A 51 14.25 14.16 -6.02
N GLU A 52 13.65 13.38 -6.91
CA GLU A 52 12.43 13.77 -7.64
C GLU A 52 11.37 12.66 -7.53
N PHE A 53 10.21 12.99 -6.98
CA PHE A 53 9.07 12.08 -6.85
C PHE A 53 7.78 12.86 -6.60
N GLY A 54 6.65 12.29 -7.01
CA GLY A 54 5.33 12.73 -6.55
C GLY A 54 5.01 12.13 -5.19
N HIS A 55 4.36 12.88 -4.31
CA HIS A 55 3.90 12.38 -3.01
C HIS A 55 2.40 12.61 -2.85
N HIS A 56 1.66 11.51 -2.68
CA HIS A 56 0.20 11.48 -2.56
C HIS A 56 -0.16 10.88 -1.20
N ARG A 57 -0.44 11.76 -0.23
CA ARG A 57 -0.74 11.32 1.15
C ARG A 57 -2.06 10.56 1.22
N MET A 58 -1.99 9.30 1.65
CA MET A 58 -3.15 8.45 1.87
C MET A 58 -2.81 7.19 2.66
N ASP A 59 -3.82 6.60 3.28
CA ASP A 59 -3.70 5.26 3.88
C ASP A 59 -3.92 4.21 2.79
N CYS A 60 -3.00 3.23 2.70
CA CYS A 60 -3.00 2.18 1.67
C CYS A 60 -3.52 0.84 2.18
N ASP A 61 -3.67 0.72 3.49
CA ASP A 61 -4.14 -0.47 4.21
C ASP A 61 -4.76 -0.09 5.55
N THR A 62 -5.38 -1.06 6.22
CA THR A 62 -5.88 -0.91 7.59
C THR A 62 -4.81 -1.30 8.61
N GLY A 63 -4.08 -2.38 8.33
CA GLY A 63 -3.08 -2.92 9.23
C GLY A 63 -3.67 -3.38 10.58
N LEU A 64 -2.89 -3.19 11.63
CA LEU A 64 -3.30 -3.45 13.02
C LEU A 64 -3.36 -2.14 13.78
N ILE A 65 -4.51 -1.84 14.38
CA ILE A 65 -4.66 -0.69 15.27
C ILE A 65 -4.03 -1.03 16.62
N GLN A 66 -3.18 -0.16 17.11
CA GLN A 66 -2.47 -0.36 18.36
C GLN A 66 -3.02 0.54 19.47
N LYS A 67 -3.14 -0.02 20.69
CA LYS A 67 -3.41 0.74 21.92
C LYS A 67 -2.16 1.43 22.43
N ASP A 68 -1.03 0.75 22.28
CA ASP A 68 0.32 1.20 22.66
C ASP A 68 1.35 0.45 21.80
N ALA A 69 2.64 0.69 22.03
CA ALA A 69 3.74 0.11 21.23
C ALA A 69 3.79 -1.42 21.22
N LEU A 70 3.14 -2.10 22.17
CA LEU A 70 3.21 -3.55 22.36
C LEU A 70 1.85 -4.25 22.29
N THR A 71 0.76 -3.49 22.29
CA THR A 71 -0.60 -4.04 22.44
C THR A 71 -1.48 -3.66 21.25
N THR A 72 -1.93 -4.67 20.50
CA THR A 72 -2.89 -4.48 19.42
C THR A 72 -4.31 -4.39 19.95
N ASP A 73 -5.10 -3.44 19.42
CA ASP A 73 -6.55 -3.37 19.63
C ASP A 73 -7.28 -4.16 18.54
N LEU A 74 -7.57 -5.43 18.82
CA LEU A 74 -8.25 -6.30 17.86
C LEU A 74 -9.66 -5.83 17.55
N ALA A 75 -10.39 -5.30 18.54
CA ALA A 75 -11.75 -4.81 18.34
C ALA A 75 -11.78 -3.56 17.44
N ALA A 76 -10.88 -2.61 17.70
CA ALA A 76 -10.73 -1.43 16.83
C ALA A 76 -10.23 -1.82 15.42
N THR A 77 -9.33 -2.80 15.32
CA THR A 77 -8.85 -3.35 14.04
C THR A 77 -10.00 -3.95 13.24
N LEU A 78 -10.82 -4.82 13.85
CA LEU A 78 -12.00 -5.42 13.19
C LEU A 78 -13.01 -4.35 12.75
N LYS A 79 -13.28 -3.37 13.60
CA LYS A 79 -14.17 -2.26 13.25
C LYS A 79 -13.66 -1.55 11.99
N LYS A 80 -12.39 -1.17 11.98
CA LYS A 80 -11.78 -0.46 10.86
C LYS A 80 -11.74 -1.30 9.58
N LEU A 81 -11.43 -2.59 9.69
CA LEU A 81 -11.48 -3.52 8.55
C LEU A 81 -12.88 -3.61 7.95
N ASN A 82 -13.92 -3.66 8.80
CA ASN A 82 -15.31 -3.68 8.34
C ASN A 82 -15.73 -2.39 7.62
N GLU A 83 -15.12 -1.25 7.97
CA GLU A 83 -15.36 0.04 7.30
C GLU A 83 -14.59 0.16 5.98
N ASP A 84 -13.36 -0.37 5.93
CA ASP A 84 -12.48 -0.20 4.78
C ASP A 84 -12.68 -1.26 3.69
N ILE A 85 -13.09 -2.47 4.06
CA ILE A 85 -13.16 -3.63 3.16
C ILE A 85 -14.60 -4.15 3.02
N PRO A 86 -15.11 -4.29 1.78
CA PRO A 86 -14.44 -4.01 0.49
C PRO A 86 -14.19 -2.53 0.27
N PHE A 87 -13.09 -2.22 -0.42
CA PHE A 87 -12.77 -0.82 -0.77
C PHE A 87 -13.92 -0.16 -1.52
N ALA A 88 -14.31 1.04 -1.06
CA ALA A 88 -15.40 1.78 -1.65
C ALA A 88 -15.14 2.06 -3.15
N ARG A 89 -16.12 1.76 -4.00
CA ARG A 89 -16.02 1.94 -5.46
C ARG A 89 -15.54 3.34 -5.84
N LYS A 90 -16.12 4.38 -5.24
CA LYS A 90 -15.72 5.77 -5.45
C LYS A 90 -14.24 6.03 -5.18
N ARG A 91 -13.67 5.38 -4.15
CA ARG A 91 -12.25 5.48 -3.82
C ARG A 91 -11.39 4.85 -4.91
N LEU A 92 -11.77 3.66 -5.38
CA LEU A 92 -11.06 2.97 -6.46
C LEU A 92 -11.14 3.76 -7.78
N ASP A 93 -12.31 4.27 -8.16
CA ASP A 93 -12.48 5.07 -9.39
C ASP A 93 -11.63 6.35 -9.35
N SER A 94 -11.54 7.00 -8.18
CA SER A 94 -10.66 8.16 -7.98
C SER A 94 -9.19 7.81 -8.14
N LEU A 95 -8.76 6.65 -7.61
CA LEU A 95 -7.38 6.17 -7.75
C LEU A 95 -7.06 5.80 -9.20
N VAL A 96 -7.96 5.11 -9.91
CA VAL A 96 -7.81 4.80 -11.33
C VAL A 96 -7.60 6.07 -12.13
N SER A 97 -8.47 7.08 -11.95
CA SER A 97 -8.35 8.38 -12.61
C SER A 97 -7.01 9.06 -12.28
N LYS A 98 -6.56 8.96 -11.04
CA LYS A 98 -5.27 9.52 -10.62
C LYS A 98 -4.09 8.81 -11.28
N LEU A 99 -4.07 7.48 -11.28
CA LEU A 99 -3.03 6.68 -11.95
C LEU A 99 -2.94 6.99 -13.45
N GLN A 100 -4.10 7.12 -14.12
CA GLN A 100 -4.17 7.52 -15.53
C GLN A 100 -3.62 8.94 -15.75
N SER A 101 -4.03 9.91 -14.93
CA SER A 101 -3.56 11.31 -15.04
C SER A 101 -2.05 11.47 -14.83
N LEU A 102 -1.46 10.57 -14.04
CA LEU A 102 -0.01 10.51 -13.80
C LEU A 102 0.73 9.64 -14.83
N HIS A 103 0.03 9.09 -15.83
CA HIS A 103 0.60 8.18 -16.84
C HIS A 103 1.34 6.98 -16.22
N CYS A 104 0.78 6.43 -15.14
CA CYS A 104 1.36 5.25 -14.49
C CYS A 104 1.25 4.03 -15.42
N ALA A 105 2.37 3.34 -15.61
CA ALA A 105 2.48 2.13 -16.42
C ALA A 105 2.65 0.86 -15.57
N LEU A 106 3.00 1.02 -14.30
CA LEU A 106 3.24 -0.05 -13.34
C LEU A 106 2.85 0.42 -11.96
N VAL A 107 2.32 -0.51 -11.15
CA VAL A 107 2.11 -0.32 -9.72
C VAL A 107 3.05 -1.23 -8.94
N VAL A 108 3.73 -0.70 -7.95
CA VAL A 108 4.55 -1.44 -6.97
C VAL A 108 3.88 -1.30 -5.61
N CYS A 109 3.58 -2.41 -4.97
CA CYS A 109 2.93 -2.43 -3.65
C CYS A 109 3.87 -2.99 -2.59
N ASP A 110 4.05 -2.23 -1.52
CA ASP A 110 4.70 -2.67 -0.30
C ASP A 110 3.62 -2.84 0.78
N ILE A 111 3.08 -4.07 0.88
CA ILE A 111 2.01 -4.47 1.80
C ILE A 111 0.81 -3.52 1.74
N ALA A 112 0.39 -3.16 0.53
CA ALA A 112 -0.63 -2.16 0.28
C ALA A 112 -1.80 -2.72 -0.57
N PRO A 113 -2.79 -3.41 0.04
CA PRO A 113 -3.91 -4.04 -0.68
C PRO A 113 -4.71 -3.06 -1.55
N LEU A 114 -4.82 -1.81 -1.12
CA LEU A 114 -5.50 -0.78 -1.90
C LEU A 114 -4.79 -0.50 -3.24
N GLY A 115 -3.45 -0.55 -3.26
CA GLY A 115 -2.67 -0.40 -4.49
C GLY A 115 -2.92 -1.54 -5.48
N ILE A 116 -3.03 -2.77 -4.99
CA ILE A 116 -3.36 -3.95 -5.79
C ILE A 116 -4.76 -3.81 -6.39
N ALA A 117 -5.75 -3.43 -5.57
CA ALA A 117 -7.10 -3.21 -6.04
C ALA A 117 -7.17 -2.07 -7.08
N ALA A 118 -6.43 -0.98 -6.87
CA ALA A 118 -6.34 0.12 -7.82
C ALA A 118 -5.70 -0.31 -9.15
N ALA A 119 -4.60 -1.07 -9.10
CA ALA A 119 -3.92 -1.61 -10.29
C ALA A 119 -4.85 -2.50 -11.12
N ARG A 120 -5.55 -3.44 -10.47
CA ARG A 120 -6.53 -4.31 -11.13
C ARG A 120 -7.64 -3.53 -11.82
N ASN A 121 -8.22 -2.53 -11.13
CA ASN A 121 -9.27 -1.70 -11.69
C ASN A 121 -8.76 -0.77 -12.83
N ALA A 122 -7.48 -0.40 -12.80
CA ALA A 122 -6.84 0.40 -13.85
C ALA A 122 -6.32 -0.45 -15.03
N GLY A 123 -6.33 -1.79 -14.93
CA GLY A 123 -5.73 -2.68 -15.93
C GLY A 123 -4.20 -2.55 -16.01
N LEU A 124 -3.54 -2.18 -14.90
CA LEU A 124 -2.10 -2.02 -14.83
C LEU A 124 -1.42 -3.26 -14.24
N PRO A 125 -0.21 -3.60 -14.69
CA PRO A 125 0.60 -4.59 -14.03
C PRO A 125 0.93 -4.16 -12.61
N CYS A 126 1.01 -5.14 -11.68
CA CYS A 126 1.31 -4.89 -10.27
C CYS A 126 2.43 -5.82 -9.80
N VAL A 127 3.39 -5.26 -9.09
CA VAL A 127 4.50 -5.99 -8.46
C VAL A 127 4.42 -5.82 -6.95
N LEU A 128 4.58 -6.91 -6.22
CA LEU A 128 4.61 -6.91 -4.76
C LEU A 128 6.05 -6.97 -4.26
N ILE A 129 6.40 -6.12 -3.31
CA ILE A 129 7.70 -6.09 -2.64
C ILE A 129 7.47 -6.22 -1.13
N GLU A 130 7.33 -7.45 -0.65
CA GLU A 130 6.86 -7.71 0.70
C GLU A 130 7.57 -8.91 1.36
N ASN A 131 7.51 -8.98 2.68
CA ASN A 131 8.01 -10.09 3.49
C ASN A 131 6.89 -10.76 4.31
N PHE A 132 5.71 -10.21 4.32
CA PHE A 132 4.46 -10.76 4.83
C PHE A 132 3.30 -10.05 4.14
N THR A 133 2.07 -10.57 4.31
CA THR A 133 0.84 -9.99 3.79
C THR A 133 -0.19 -9.85 4.90
N TRP A 134 -1.14 -8.93 4.76
CA TRP A 134 -2.18 -8.73 5.79
C TRP A 134 -3.13 -9.92 5.89
N ASP A 135 -3.45 -10.59 4.78
CA ASP A 135 -4.25 -11.82 4.78
C ASP A 135 -3.60 -12.92 5.62
N TRP A 136 -2.27 -13.08 5.54
CA TRP A 136 -1.53 -14.01 6.38
C TRP A 136 -1.62 -13.65 7.86
N ILE A 137 -1.43 -12.37 8.22
CA ILE A 137 -1.56 -11.91 9.61
C ILE A 137 -2.99 -12.10 10.12
N TYR A 138 -4.00 -11.78 9.29
CA TYR A 138 -5.40 -11.97 9.69
C TYR A 138 -5.78 -13.44 9.79
N ALA A 139 -5.18 -14.34 9.01
CA ALA A 139 -5.36 -15.79 9.17
C ALA A 139 -4.86 -16.29 10.54
N GLU A 140 -3.70 -15.80 11.00
CA GLU A 140 -3.20 -16.09 12.34
C GLU A 140 -4.13 -15.57 13.45
N LEU A 141 -4.70 -14.38 13.24
CA LEU A 141 -5.66 -13.81 14.17
C LEU A 141 -7.00 -14.55 14.16
N ALA A 142 -7.43 -15.09 13.02
CA ALA A 142 -8.65 -15.87 12.89
C ALA A 142 -8.66 -17.13 13.78
N ALA A 143 -7.48 -17.69 14.08
CA ALA A 143 -7.35 -18.79 15.03
C ALA A 143 -7.75 -18.40 16.46
N ARG A 144 -7.73 -17.11 16.80
CA ARG A 144 -8.09 -16.55 18.11
C ARG A 144 -9.43 -15.85 18.11
N ASP A 145 -9.80 -15.24 17.02
CA ASP A 145 -11.08 -14.55 16.82
C ASP A 145 -11.59 -14.81 15.39
N PRO A 146 -12.61 -15.70 15.23
CA PRO A 146 -13.14 -16.08 13.92
C PRO A 146 -13.66 -14.90 13.07
N ASN A 147 -13.93 -13.74 13.67
CA ASN A 147 -14.34 -12.56 12.93
C ASN A 147 -13.29 -12.04 11.95
N PHE A 148 -12.01 -12.46 12.09
CA PHE A 148 -10.94 -12.16 11.14
C PHE A 148 -10.94 -13.05 9.90
N GLU A 149 -11.63 -14.20 9.90
CA GLU A 149 -11.54 -15.21 8.84
C GLU A 149 -11.86 -14.64 7.45
N ARG A 150 -12.89 -13.81 7.33
CA ARG A 150 -13.26 -13.20 6.05
C ARG A 150 -12.16 -12.29 5.47
N PHE A 151 -11.26 -11.76 6.28
CA PHE A 151 -10.18 -10.87 5.83
C PHE A 151 -8.94 -11.65 5.40
N SER A 152 -8.78 -12.90 5.86
CA SER A 152 -7.71 -13.78 5.40
C SER A 152 -7.91 -14.27 3.97
N SER A 153 -9.14 -14.24 3.45
CA SER A 153 -9.47 -14.64 2.08
C SER A 153 -9.74 -13.47 1.13
N PHE A 154 -10.21 -12.34 1.66
CA PHE A 154 -10.58 -11.19 0.83
C PHE A 154 -9.36 -10.47 0.21
N LEU A 155 -8.22 -10.49 0.90
CA LEU A 155 -6.98 -9.83 0.48
C LEU A 155 -6.04 -10.75 -0.32
N ILE A 156 -6.52 -11.90 -0.78
CA ILE A 156 -5.73 -12.80 -1.63
C ILE A 156 -5.44 -12.09 -2.96
N TYR A 157 -4.17 -11.99 -3.27
CA TYR A 157 -3.56 -11.26 -4.36
C TYR A 157 -3.69 -11.96 -5.71
#